data_757e12385194cc77d997d93a1cbf5518
#
_entry.id   757e12385194cc77d997d93a1cbf5518
#
_cell.length_a   1.000
_cell.length_b   1.000
_cell.length_c   1.000
_cell.angle_alpha   90.00
_cell.angle_beta   90.00
_cell.angle_gamma   90.00
#
_symmetry.space_group_name_H-M   'P 1'
#
loop_
_entity.id
_entity.type
_entity.pdbx_description
1 polymer ?
#
loop_
_entity_poly.entity_id
_entity_poly.type
_entity_poly.pdbx_seq_one_letter_code
_entity_poly.pdbx_strand_id
1 'polypeptide(L)'
;MDSAEDGPELRRQVIATALAMNAAGINVNKSGNVSARARRGSTLGFVVTPTAVPYKDLEAGDLAFVTLGGAAYGELEPSSEWRFHRDIYAARSEFAAIVHTHSAHATALACHGRGIPAFHYMVAVAGGADIRCAPYATFGTQALSDHAVAALEGRRACLLAHHGVIACGTSLDQALALAIEVEHLARTYLAALAVGEPPRLDPAEMERVLEKFRHYGPHSTPA
;
A
#
# COMPACT_ATOMS: atom_id res chain seq x y z
N MET A 1 -13.12 -5.64 12.51
CA MET A 1 -12.23 -6.81 12.35
C MET A 1 -11.40 -6.97 13.62
N ASP A 2 -11.28 -8.19 14.14
CA ASP A 2 -10.35 -8.44 15.24
C ASP A 2 -8.92 -8.28 14.73
N SER A 3 -8.17 -7.35 15.35
CA SER A 3 -6.75 -7.18 15.04
C SER A 3 -5.97 -8.37 15.56
N ALA A 4 -5.00 -8.85 14.77
CA ALA A 4 -4.11 -9.92 15.20
C ALA A 4 -3.31 -9.49 16.44
N GLU A 5 -2.95 -10.46 17.31
CA GLU A 5 -2.02 -10.18 18.41
C GLU A 5 -0.61 -9.93 17.86
N ASP A 6 0.10 -8.92 18.42
CA ASP A 6 1.51 -8.69 18.09
C ASP A 6 2.36 -9.85 18.63
N GLY A 7 2.62 -10.81 17.79
CA GLY A 7 3.38 -12.01 18.11
C GLY A 7 4.41 -12.35 17.02
N PRO A 8 5.31 -13.31 17.32
CA PRO A 8 6.40 -13.67 16.41
C PRO A 8 5.91 -14.11 15.02
N GLU A 9 4.74 -14.72 14.94
CA GLU A 9 4.20 -15.20 13.67
C GLU A 9 3.81 -14.05 12.75
N LEU A 10 3.04 -13.06 13.25
CA LEU A 10 2.67 -11.88 12.48
C LEU A 10 3.92 -11.11 12.01
N ARG A 11 4.93 -11.00 12.86
CA ARG A 11 6.19 -10.33 12.57
C ARG A 11 6.96 -11.04 11.46
N ARG A 12 7.03 -12.38 11.48
CA ARG A 12 7.62 -13.17 10.38
C ARG A 12 6.86 -12.98 9.07
N GLN A 13 5.54 -12.89 9.10
CA GLN A 13 4.73 -12.63 7.91
C GLN A 13 5.00 -11.24 7.32
N VAL A 14 5.17 -10.21 8.14
CA VAL A 14 5.57 -8.86 7.67
C VAL A 14 6.95 -8.91 7.01
N ILE A 15 7.94 -9.60 7.60
CA ILE A 15 9.28 -9.77 7.01
C ILE A 15 9.18 -10.54 5.68
N ALA A 16 8.43 -11.64 5.65
CA ALA A 16 8.25 -12.44 4.44
C ALA A 16 7.62 -11.60 3.30
N THR A 17 6.65 -10.74 3.63
CA THR A 17 6.03 -9.82 2.66
C THR A 17 7.05 -8.79 2.14
N ALA A 18 7.91 -8.24 3.00
CA ALA A 18 8.95 -7.30 2.59
C ALA A 18 10.00 -7.97 1.66
N LEU A 19 10.36 -9.23 1.94
CA LEU A 19 11.22 -10.03 1.06
C LEU A 19 10.54 -10.33 -0.27
N ALA A 20 9.26 -10.70 -0.25
CA ALA A 20 8.48 -10.99 -1.45
C ALA A 20 8.30 -9.74 -2.34
N MET A 21 8.16 -8.55 -1.75
CA MET A 21 8.14 -7.26 -2.45
C MET A 21 9.43 -7.05 -3.27
N ASN A 22 10.61 -7.35 -2.69
CA ASN A 22 11.88 -7.29 -3.41
C ASN A 22 11.98 -8.39 -4.48
N ALA A 23 11.56 -9.61 -4.16
CA ALA A 23 11.58 -10.74 -5.11
C ALA A 23 10.67 -10.51 -6.32
N ALA A 24 9.54 -9.81 -6.13
CA ALA A 24 8.63 -9.41 -7.20
C ALA A 24 9.19 -8.26 -8.08
N GLY A 25 10.33 -7.67 -7.72
CA GLY A 25 10.95 -6.58 -8.47
C GLY A 25 10.22 -5.24 -8.35
N ILE A 26 9.33 -5.10 -7.38
CA ILE A 26 8.59 -3.86 -7.14
C ILE A 26 9.24 -2.95 -6.09
N ASN A 27 10.35 -3.37 -5.53
CA ASN A 27 11.14 -2.58 -4.59
C ASN A 27 12.63 -2.89 -4.70
N VAL A 28 13.46 -1.96 -4.28
CA VAL A 28 14.92 -2.10 -4.32
C VAL A 28 15.48 -1.94 -2.90
N ASN A 29 16.26 -2.94 -2.47
CA ASN A 29 16.92 -2.97 -1.16
C ASN A 29 15.90 -2.82 -0.01
N LYS A 30 15.96 -1.72 0.74
CA LYS A 30 15.21 -1.40 1.96
C LYS A 30 14.44 -0.07 1.85
N SER A 31 14.18 0.40 0.61
CA SER A 31 13.57 1.71 0.39
C SER A 31 12.08 1.78 0.71
N GLY A 32 11.37 0.65 0.56
CA GLY A 32 9.97 0.55 0.96
C GLY A 32 9.80 0.10 2.41
N ASN A 33 8.56 -0.14 2.81
CA ASN A 33 8.22 -0.67 4.12
C ASN A 33 6.89 -1.41 4.11
N VAL A 34 6.73 -2.31 5.07
CA VAL A 34 5.54 -3.15 5.21
C VAL A 34 5.06 -3.09 6.64
N SER A 35 3.74 -3.01 6.82
CA SER A 35 3.13 -3.09 8.14
C SER A 35 1.90 -3.98 8.16
N ALA A 36 1.56 -4.47 9.34
CA ALA A 36 0.32 -5.17 9.62
C ALA A 36 -0.33 -4.63 10.89
N ARG A 37 -1.66 -4.42 10.84
CA ARG A 37 -2.45 -4.03 12.01
C ARG A 37 -2.33 -5.09 13.09
N ALA A 38 -2.11 -4.64 14.31
CA ALA A 38 -1.89 -5.53 15.45
C ALA A 38 -2.46 -4.93 16.72
N ARG A 39 -2.53 -5.75 17.79
CA ARG A 39 -2.80 -5.30 19.15
C ARG A 39 -1.81 -5.93 20.13
N ARG A 40 -1.57 -5.22 21.22
CA ARG A 40 -0.91 -5.74 22.43
C ARG A 40 -1.89 -5.63 23.59
N GLY A 41 -2.50 -6.75 23.98
CA GLY A 41 -3.62 -6.72 24.91
C GLY A 41 -4.76 -5.86 24.39
N SER A 42 -5.14 -4.80 25.09
CA SER A 42 -6.16 -3.83 24.66
C SER A 42 -5.66 -2.69 23.77
N THR A 43 -4.34 -2.56 23.58
CA THR A 43 -3.75 -1.45 22.83
C THR A 43 -3.73 -1.77 21.34
N LEU A 44 -4.43 -0.98 20.54
CA LEU A 44 -4.43 -1.07 19.09
C LEU A 44 -3.23 -0.33 18.47
N GLY A 45 -2.66 -0.91 17.43
CA GLY A 45 -1.53 -0.37 16.70
C GLY A 45 -1.22 -1.20 15.46
N PHE A 46 0.03 -1.24 15.09
CA PHE A 46 0.54 -2.03 13.98
C PHE A 46 2.01 -2.39 14.19
N VAL A 47 2.42 -3.49 13.60
CA VAL A 47 3.82 -3.88 13.47
C VAL A 47 4.34 -3.34 12.13
N VAL A 48 5.55 -2.79 12.12
CA VAL A 48 6.16 -2.21 10.92
C VAL A 48 7.64 -2.57 10.82
N THR A 49 8.15 -2.72 9.60
CA THR A 49 9.57 -2.90 9.33
C THR A 49 10.37 -1.71 9.85
N PRO A 50 11.56 -1.93 10.44
CA PRO A 50 12.39 -0.85 10.97
C PRO A 50 13.04 -0.03 9.85
N THR A 51 13.54 1.17 10.21
CA THR A 51 14.29 2.01 9.29
C THR A 51 15.68 1.41 9.00
N ALA A 52 16.12 1.53 7.77
CA ALA A 52 17.50 1.34 7.33
C ALA A 52 18.11 -0.08 7.49
N VAL A 53 17.32 -1.12 7.83
CA VAL A 53 17.78 -2.51 7.93
C VAL A 53 17.41 -3.29 6.65
N PRO A 54 18.35 -4.02 6.02
CA PRO A 54 18.01 -4.90 4.88
C PRO A 54 17.05 -6.00 5.31
N TYR A 55 15.99 -6.25 4.53
CA TYR A 55 14.94 -7.21 4.92
C TYR A 55 15.45 -8.64 5.12
N LYS A 56 16.52 -9.04 4.42
CA LYS A 56 17.15 -10.36 4.55
C LYS A 56 17.83 -10.58 5.91
N ASP A 57 18.16 -9.49 6.60
CA ASP A 57 18.86 -9.51 7.88
C ASP A 57 17.91 -9.31 9.06
N LEU A 58 16.59 -9.16 8.81
CA LEU A 58 15.58 -8.92 9.83
C LEU A 58 15.19 -10.21 10.57
N GLU A 59 15.11 -10.10 11.88
CA GLU A 59 14.45 -11.06 12.76
C GLU A 59 13.11 -10.50 13.28
N ALA A 60 12.25 -11.38 13.80
CA ALA A 60 10.94 -10.98 14.32
C ALA A 60 11.03 -9.94 15.45
N GLY A 61 12.10 -9.96 16.24
CA GLY A 61 12.39 -9.01 17.31
C GLY A 61 12.65 -7.59 16.85
N ASP A 62 13.16 -7.44 15.62
CA ASP A 62 13.59 -6.15 15.06
C ASP A 62 12.44 -5.22 14.66
N LEU A 63 11.25 -5.79 14.45
CA LEU A 63 10.09 -4.98 14.02
C LEU A 63 9.56 -4.17 15.20
N ALA A 64 9.22 -2.91 14.93
CA ALA A 64 8.61 -2.04 15.92
C ALA A 64 7.08 -2.23 15.95
N PHE A 65 6.49 -2.20 17.15
CA PHE A 65 5.06 -2.01 17.33
C PHE A 65 4.79 -0.53 17.57
N VAL A 66 3.93 0.07 16.75
CA VAL A 66 3.53 1.48 16.86
C VAL A 66 2.05 1.55 17.19
N THR A 67 1.70 2.28 18.25
CA THR A 67 0.30 2.49 18.62
C THR A 67 -0.38 3.48 17.68
N LEU A 68 -1.71 3.47 17.59
CA LEU A 68 -2.45 4.50 16.86
C LEU A 68 -2.27 5.91 17.46
N GLY A 69 -1.84 6.01 18.73
CA GLY A 69 -1.43 7.28 19.36
C GLY A 69 -0.02 7.73 19.01
N GLY A 70 0.77 6.90 18.28
CA GLY A 70 2.11 7.27 17.82
C GLY A 70 3.25 6.88 18.75
N ALA A 71 3.00 6.17 19.86
CA ALA A 71 4.06 5.61 20.69
C ALA A 71 4.65 4.36 20.02
N ALA A 72 5.97 4.29 19.89
CA ALA A 72 6.70 3.17 19.30
C ALA A 72 7.36 2.31 20.38
N TYR A 73 7.37 0.99 20.18
CA TYR A 73 7.97 -0.01 21.05
C TYR A 73 8.73 -1.03 20.20
N GLY A 74 9.99 -1.24 20.51
CA GLY A 74 10.91 -2.16 19.83
C GLY A 74 12.35 -1.80 20.17
N GLU A 75 13.30 -2.63 19.77
CA GLU A 75 14.73 -2.37 19.92
C GLU A 75 15.23 -1.43 18.83
N LEU A 76 14.64 -1.53 17.64
CA LEU A 76 14.96 -0.68 16.49
C LEU A 76 13.87 0.37 16.28
N GLU A 77 14.29 1.52 15.72
CA GLU A 77 13.36 2.57 15.32
C GLU A 77 12.43 2.07 14.19
N PRO A 78 11.12 2.37 14.25
CA PRO A 78 10.20 2.07 13.15
C PRO A 78 10.64 2.75 11.87
N SER A 79 10.16 2.28 10.72
CA SER A 79 10.33 3.02 9.46
C SER A 79 10.08 4.50 9.68
N SER A 80 10.94 5.36 9.12
CA SER A 80 10.78 6.83 9.18
C SER A 80 9.41 7.31 8.66
N GLU A 81 8.71 6.45 7.92
CA GLU A 81 7.43 6.72 7.29
C GLU A 81 6.22 6.16 8.06
N TRP A 82 6.42 5.71 9.29
CA TRP A 82 5.37 5.12 10.13
C TRP A 82 4.10 6.00 10.27
N ARG A 83 4.21 7.31 10.04
CA ARG A 83 3.08 8.26 10.19
C ARG A 83 1.95 7.96 9.22
N PHE A 84 2.23 7.76 7.93
CA PHE A 84 1.15 7.43 7.00
C PHE A 84 0.55 6.05 7.27
N HIS A 85 1.33 5.06 7.75
CA HIS A 85 0.75 3.79 8.20
C HIS A 85 -0.24 4.00 9.34
N ARG A 86 0.16 4.75 10.37
CA ARG A 86 -0.69 5.09 11.51
C ARG A 86 -2.00 5.75 11.07
N ASP A 87 -1.90 6.79 10.27
CA ASP A 87 -3.04 7.62 9.91
C ASP A 87 -3.98 6.90 8.93
N ILE A 88 -3.44 6.08 8.03
CA ILE A 88 -4.26 5.19 7.19
C ILE A 88 -5.01 4.18 8.07
N TYR A 89 -4.34 3.53 9.03
CA TYR A 89 -5.02 2.61 9.95
C TYR A 89 -6.05 3.31 10.84
N ALA A 90 -5.82 4.54 11.24
CA ALA A 90 -6.78 5.30 12.03
C ALA A 90 -8.01 5.70 11.20
N ALA A 91 -7.82 6.13 9.95
CA ALA A 91 -8.89 6.58 9.06
C ALA A 91 -9.67 5.43 8.41
N ARG A 92 -9.04 4.25 8.21
CA ARG A 92 -9.55 3.15 7.40
C ARG A 92 -9.44 1.84 8.18
N SER A 93 -10.45 1.55 9.00
CA SER A 93 -10.46 0.38 9.89
C SER A 93 -10.52 -0.96 9.16
N GLU A 94 -10.94 -0.98 7.90
CA GLU A 94 -11.01 -2.16 7.05
C GLU A 94 -9.63 -2.65 6.56
N PHE A 95 -8.59 -1.81 6.60
CA PHE A 95 -7.26 -2.22 6.22
C PHE A 95 -6.53 -2.90 7.38
N ALA A 96 -5.97 -4.07 7.11
CA ALA A 96 -5.16 -4.84 8.04
C ALA A 96 -3.68 -4.88 7.66
N ALA A 97 -3.32 -4.48 6.43
CA ALA A 97 -1.93 -4.46 5.94
C ALA A 97 -1.69 -3.30 4.98
N ILE A 98 -0.47 -2.79 4.99
CA ILE A 98 0.01 -1.73 4.08
C ILE A 98 1.38 -2.15 3.55
N VAL A 99 1.54 -2.04 2.23
CA VAL A 99 2.79 -2.19 1.50
C VAL A 99 3.11 -0.86 0.83
N HIS A 100 4.29 -0.32 1.12
CA HIS A 100 4.85 0.85 0.46
C HIS A 100 6.07 0.44 -0.35
N THR A 101 6.12 0.85 -1.63
CA THR A 101 7.19 0.51 -2.56
C THR A 101 7.66 1.71 -3.36
N HIS A 102 8.90 1.62 -3.88
CA HIS A 102 9.43 2.55 -4.89
C HIS A 102 9.52 1.85 -6.25
N SER A 103 8.42 1.22 -6.68
CA SER A 103 8.39 0.45 -7.93
C SER A 103 8.56 1.37 -9.15
N ALA A 104 9.34 0.91 -10.14
CA ALA A 104 9.95 1.77 -11.14
C ALA A 104 8.93 2.53 -12.01
N HIS A 105 7.92 1.83 -12.55
CA HIS A 105 6.97 2.45 -13.49
C HIS A 105 5.95 3.34 -12.77
N ALA A 106 5.46 2.91 -11.62
CA ALA A 106 4.54 3.72 -10.83
C ALA A 106 5.26 4.98 -10.28
N THR A 107 6.51 4.85 -9.83
CA THR A 107 7.32 6.00 -9.41
C THR A 107 7.62 6.93 -10.57
N ALA A 108 7.84 6.42 -11.80
CA ALA A 108 8.02 7.27 -12.97
C ALA A 108 6.77 8.15 -13.23
N LEU A 109 5.56 7.59 -13.14
CA LEU A 109 4.31 8.39 -13.20
C LEU A 109 4.22 9.39 -12.05
N ALA A 110 4.56 8.97 -10.83
CA ALA A 110 4.54 9.80 -9.65
C ALA A 110 5.53 10.99 -9.75
N CYS A 111 6.69 10.82 -10.39
CA CYS A 111 7.63 11.92 -10.67
C CYS A 111 7.04 13.02 -11.57
N HIS A 112 6.00 12.70 -12.33
CA HIS A 112 5.23 13.68 -13.10
C HIS A 112 3.97 14.17 -12.38
N GLY A 113 3.77 13.80 -11.10
CA GLY A 113 2.53 14.09 -10.37
C GLY A 113 1.31 13.41 -10.99
N ARG A 114 1.52 12.36 -11.79
CA ARG A 114 0.48 11.75 -12.62
C ARG A 114 -0.03 10.46 -11.98
N GLY A 115 -1.34 10.37 -11.75
CA GLY A 115 -2.03 9.15 -11.36
C GLY A 115 -2.30 8.23 -12.56
N ILE A 116 -2.94 7.09 -12.31
CA ILE A 116 -3.34 6.13 -13.35
C ILE A 116 -4.86 6.26 -13.56
N PRO A 117 -5.31 6.74 -14.73
CA PRO A 117 -6.73 6.90 -15.04
C PRO A 117 -7.39 5.58 -15.44
N ALA A 118 -8.69 5.59 -15.70
CA ALA A 118 -9.46 4.44 -16.17
C ALA A 118 -9.11 4.04 -17.63
N PHE A 119 -7.84 3.85 -17.95
CA PHE A 119 -7.39 3.40 -19.26
C PHE A 119 -7.57 1.89 -19.47
N HIS A 120 -7.71 1.15 -18.38
CA HIS A 120 -7.87 -0.30 -18.34
C HIS A 120 -8.82 -0.68 -17.19
N TYR A 121 -9.69 -1.67 -17.39
CA TYR A 121 -10.69 -2.05 -16.39
C TYR A 121 -10.08 -2.51 -15.05
N MET A 122 -8.89 -3.10 -15.07
CA MET A 122 -8.18 -3.54 -13.86
C MET A 122 -7.81 -2.40 -12.91
N VAL A 123 -7.85 -1.14 -13.31
CA VAL A 123 -7.68 0.00 -12.40
C VAL A 123 -8.68 -0.07 -11.23
N ALA A 124 -9.86 -0.67 -11.45
CA ALA A 124 -10.88 -0.88 -10.43
C ALA A 124 -10.42 -1.75 -9.24
N VAL A 125 -9.35 -2.56 -9.37
CA VAL A 125 -8.80 -3.32 -8.22
C VAL A 125 -8.30 -2.40 -7.10
N ALA A 126 -7.96 -1.17 -7.42
CA ALA A 126 -7.59 -0.15 -6.43
C ALA A 126 -8.80 0.49 -5.73
N GLY A 127 -10.02 -0.01 -5.97
CA GLY A 127 -11.24 0.42 -5.27
C GLY A 127 -11.98 1.58 -5.93
N GLY A 128 -11.53 2.05 -7.09
CA GLY A 128 -12.20 3.15 -7.81
C GLY A 128 -11.82 3.22 -9.28
N ALA A 129 -12.23 4.28 -9.96
CA ALA A 129 -11.99 4.48 -11.38
C ALA A 129 -10.60 5.07 -11.73
N ASP A 130 -9.77 5.30 -10.72
CA ASP A 130 -8.41 5.79 -10.88
C ASP A 130 -7.52 5.36 -9.70
N ILE A 131 -6.20 5.48 -9.89
CA ILE A 131 -5.21 5.45 -8.82
C ILE A 131 -4.63 6.86 -8.75
N ARG A 132 -4.91 7.58 -7.67
CA ARG A 132 -4.54 8.99 -7.52
C ARG A 132 -3.06 9.14 -7.22
N CYS A 133 -2.47 10.27 -7.61
CA CYS A 133 -1.15 10.69 -7.16
C CYS A 133 -1.32 11.77 -6.09
N ALA A 134 -0.89 11.47 -4.87
CA ALA A 134 -0.87 12.41 -3.75
C ALA A 134 0.17 13.52 -4.01
N PRO A 135 -0.07 14.76 -3.59
CA PRO A 135 0.92 15.83 -3.70
C PRO A 135 2.23 15.49 -2.97
N TYR A 136 3.33 16.06 -3.45
CA TYR A 136 4.63 15.87 -2.81
C TYR A 136 4.66 16.49 -1.41
N ALA A 137 5.26 15.75 -0.48
CA ALA A 137 5.77 16.26 0.78
C ALA A 137 7.01 15.43 1.16
N THR A 138 7.88 15.99 1.99
CA THR A 138 9.10 15.29 2.45
C THR A 138 8.73 14.01 3.19
N PHE A 139 9.47 12.93 2.93
CA PHE A 139 9.25 11.62 3.56
C PHE A 139 9.25 11.74 5.10
N GLY A 140 8.44 10.93 5.76
CA GLY A 140 8.32 10.89 7.22
C GLY A 140 7.58 12.06 7.86
N THR A 141 7.10 13.06 7.08
CA THR A 141 6.36 14.21 7.60
C THR A 141 4.86 13.91 7.76
N GLN A 142 4.20 14.67 8.64
CA GLN A 142 2.74 14.62 8.78
C GLN A 142 2.04 15.05 7.48
N ALA A 143 2.57 16.05 6.77
CA ALA A 143 2.01 16.50 5.50
C ALA A 143 1.95 15.38 4.45
N LEU A 144 2.99 14.52 4.35
CA LEU A 144 2.95 13.34 3.47
C LEU A 144 1.84 12.38 3.89
N SER A 145 1.68 12.15 5.20
CA SER A 145 0.64 11.29 5.73
C SER A 145 -0.76 11.81 5.39
N ASP A 146 -1.00 13.10 5.59
CA ASP A 146 -2.29 13.75 5.29
C ASP A 146 -2.63 13.65 3.80
N HIS A 147 -1.66 13.88 2.92
CA HIS A 147 -1.82 13.74 1.48
C HIS A 147 -2.11 12.28 1.06
N ALA A 148 -1.45 11.31 1.67
CA ALA A 148 -1.68 9.89 1.41
C ALA A 148 -3.09 9.46 1.83
N VAL A 149 -3.54 9.85 3.02
CA VAL A 149 -4.91 9.56 3.52
C VAL A 149 -5.95 10.15 2.59
N ALA A 150 -5.78 11.40 2.17
CA ALA A 150 -6.71 12.06 1.23
C ALA A 150 -6.75 11.36 -0.14
N ALA A 151 -5.60 10.95 -0.68
CA ALA A 151 -5.53 10.24 -1.95
C ALA A 151 -6.18 8.84 -1.87
N LEU A 152 -6.17 8.22 -0.69
CA LEU A 152 -6.78 6.91 -0.43
C LEU A 152 -8.29 6.98 -0.12
N GLU A 153 -8.92 8.15 -0.11
CA GLU A 153 -10.36 8.25 0.08
C GLU A 153 -11.11 7.49 -1.03
N GLY A 154 -11.87 6.44 -0.66
CA GLY A 154 -12.53 5.54 -1.60
C GLY A 154 -11.56 4.73 -2.49
N ARG A 155 -10.30 4.60 -2.12
CA ARG A 155 -9.25 3.86 -2.84
C ARG A 155 -8.50 2.92 -1.89
N ARG A 156 -7.82 1.92 -2.45
CA ARG A 156 -6.94 0.99 -1.73
C ARG A 156 -5.47 1.17 -2.10
N ALA A 157 -5.18 1.98 -3.12
CA ALA A 157 -3.82 2.33 -3.51
C ALA A 157 -3.75 3.79 -3.97
N CYS A 158 -2.59 4.40 -3.78
CA CYS A 158 -2.25 5.71 -4.34
C CYS A 158 -0.76 5.78 -4.71
N LEU A 159 -0.42 6.67 -5.63
CA LEU A 159 0.94 7.10 -5.88
C LEU A 159 1.26 8.30 -4.98
N LEU A 160 2.53 8.45 -4.63
CA LEU A 160 3.06 9.60 -3.89
C LEU A 160 3.99 10.37 -4.84
N ALA A 161 3.69 11.63 -5.14
CA ALA A 161 4.47 12.45 -6.08
C ALA A 161 5.96 12.45 -5.70
N HIS A 162 6.84 12.18 -6.69
CA HIS A 162 8.30 12.08 -6.56
C HIS A 162 8.79 11.08 -5.51
N HIS A 163 7.98 10.01 -5.23
CA HIS A 163 8.31 9.12 -4.13
C HIS A 163 8.04 7.64 -4.48
N GLY A 164 6.78 7.22 -4.54
CA GLY A 164 6.45 5.80 -4.72
C GLY A 164 4.96 5.49 -4.65
N VAL A 165 4.65 4.33 -4.07
CA VAL A 165 3.30 3.75 -4.05
C VAL A 165 2.93 3.31 -2.63
N ILE A 166 1.68 3.52 -2.25
CA ILE A 166 1.04 2.86 -1.09
C ILE A 166 -0.06 1.94 -1.61
N ALA A 167 -0.07 0.69 -1.14
CA ALA A 167 -1.13 -0.29 -1.38
C ALA A 167 -1.61 -0.87 -0.05
N CYS A 168 -2.94 -0.91 0.14
CA CYS A 168 -3.60 -1.34 1.36
C CYS A 168 -4.46 -2.59 1.10
N GLY A 169 -4.51 -3.50 2.06
CA GLY A 169 -5.29 -4.73 1.96
C GLY A 169 -5.89 -5.16 3.30
N THR A 170 -6.82 -6.12 3.24
CA THR A 170 -7.37 -6.80 4.44
C THR A 170 -6.44 -7.91 4.94
N SER A 171 -5.34 -8.18 4.21
CA SER A 171 -4.23 -9.05 4.58
C SER A 171 -2.94 -8.59 3.92
N LEU A 172 -1.80 -9.10 4.40
CA LEU A 172 -0.48 -8.86 3.81
C LEU A 172 -0.43 -9.32 2.33
N ASP A 173 -0.99 -10.49 2.03
CA ASP A 173 -1.04 -11.02 0.67
C ASP A 173 -1.84 -10.11 -0.28
N GLN A 174 -2.98 -9.58 0.18
CA GLN A 174 -3.78 -8.66 -0.62
C GLN A 174 -3.08 -7.32 -0.85
N ALA A 175 -2.42 -6.77 0.17
CA ALA A 175 -1.67 -5.53 0.04
C ALA A 175 -0.49 -5.69 -0.95
N LEU A 176 0.25 -6.81 -0.86
CA LEU A 176 1.34 -7.13 -1.77
C LEU A 176 0.84 -7.36 -3.20
N ALA A 177 -0.21 -8.16 -3.37
CA ALA A 177 -0.80 -8.41 -4.69
C ALA A 177 -1.28 -7.10 -5.36
N LEU A 178 -1.89 -6.20 -4.58
CA LEU A 178 -2.31 -4.89 -5.09
C LEU A 178 -1.09 -4.02 -5.47
N ALA A 179 -0.01 -4.03 -4.69
CA ALA A 179 1.20 -3.29 -5.01
C ALA A 179 1.83 -3.77 -6.34
N ILE A 180 1.86 -5.09 -6.57
CA ILE A 180 2.33 -5.70 -7.81
C ILE A 180 1.43 -5.29 -8.99
N GLU A 181 0.10 -5.33 -8.80
CA GLU A 181 -0.85 -4.94 -9.85
C GLU A 181 -0.75 -3.44 -10.19
N VAL A 182 -0.56 -2.56 -9.21
CA VAL A 182 -0.33 -1.12 -9.45
C VAL A 182 0.90 -0.90 -10.32
N GLU A 183 2.00 -1.59 -10.05
CA GLU A 183 3.22 -1.50 -10.87
C GLU A 183 2.97 -2.04 -12.29
N HIS A 184 2.24 -3.16 -12.43
CA HIS A 184 1.88 -3.70 -13.74
C HIS A 184 1.01 -2.72 -14.53
N LEU A 185 0.00 -2.12 -13.92
CA LEU A 185 -0.86 -1.10 -14.53
C LEU A 185 -0.06 0.14 -14.92
N ALA A 186 0.86 0.60 -14.07
CA ALA A 186 1.74 1.73 -14.37
C ALA A 186 2.62 1.45 -15.59
N ARG A 187 3.24 0.27 -15.66
CA ARG A 187 4.03 -0.18 -16.81
C ARG A 187 3.21 -0.20 -18.09
N THR A 188 2.00 -0.78 -18.03
CA THR A 188 1.09 -0.87 -19.17
C THR A 188 0.64 0.52 -19.63
N TYR A 189 0.34 1.42 -18.69
CA TYR A 189 -0.07 2.78 -19.00
C TYR A 189 1.07 3.58 -19.66
N LEU A 190 2.30 3.49 -19.16
CA LEU A 190 3.47 4.10 -19.79
C LEU A 190 3.72 3.57 -21.20
N ALA A 191 3.54 2.27 -21.42
CA ALA A 191 3.65 1.68 -22.75
C ALA A 191 2.53 2.19 -23.70
N ALA A 192 1.30 2.34 -23.21
CA ALA A 192 0.20 2.90 -23.98
C ALA A 192 0.46 4.37 -24.36
N LEU A 193 1.02 5.16 -23.44
CA LEU A 193 1.39 6.56 -23.70
C LEU A 193 2.43 6.73 -24.80
N ALA A 194 3.26 5.73 -25.09
CA ALA A 194 4.21 5.75 -26.20
C ALA A 194 3.49 5.73 -27.57
N VAL A 195 2.25 5.23 -27.63
CA VAL A 195 1.38 5.27 -28.82
C VAL A 195 0.54 6.55 -28.85
N GLY A 196 0.25 7.12 -27.70
CA GLY A 196 -0.58 8.30 -27.47
C GLY A 196 -1.38 8.16 -26.18
N GLU A 197 -2.11 9.21 -25.79
CA GLU A 197 -2.99 9.15 -24.60
C GLU A 197 -4.11 8.13 -24.87
N PRO A 198 -4.18 7.02 -24.11
CA PRO A 198 -5.22 6.03 -24.33
C PRO A 198 -6.61 6.59 -23.98
N PRO A 199 -7.67 6.20 -24.72
CA PRO A 199 -9.03 6.55 -24.36
C PRO A 199 -9.37 5.97 -22.98
N ARG A 200 -10.19 6.68 -22.22
CA ARG A 200 -10.67 6.24 -20.91
C ARG A 200 -11.97 5.47 -21.06
N LEU A 201 -12.14 4.44 -20.25
CA LEU A 201 -13.45 3.81 -20.05
C LEU A 201 -14.39 4.86 -19.43
N ASP A 202 -15.64 4.81 -19.84
CA ASP A 202 -16.63 5.73 -19.30
C ASP A 202 -16.96 5.41 -17.82
N PRO A 203 -17.44 6.38 -17.04
CA PRO A 203 -17.75 6.18 -15.64
C PRO A 203 -18.75 5.05 -15.36
N ALA A 204 -19.77 4.90 -16.23
CA ALA A 204 -20.78 3.85 -16.04
C ALA A 204 -20.19 2.45 -16.26
N GLU A 205 -19.23 2.29 -17.20
CA GLU A 205 -18.50 1.04 -17.37
C GLU A 205 -17.64 0.76 -16.14
N MET A 206 -16.93 1.74 -15.61
CA MET A 206 -16.13 1.56 -14.40
C MET A 206 -16.99 1.20 -13.18
N GLU A 207 -18.19 1.74 -13.05
CA GLU A 207 -19.13 1.34 -11.99
C GLU A 207 -19.55 -0.14 -12.14
N ARG A 208 -19.85 -0.59 -13.38
CA ARG A 208 -20.14 -2.02 -13.65
C ARG A 208 -18.98 -2.93 -13.30
N VAL A 209 -17.76 -2.51 -13.61
CA VAL A 209 -16.54 -3.25 -13.27
C VAL A 209 -16.33 -3.31 -11.75
N LEU A 210 -16.47 -2.18 -11.04
CA LEU A 210 -16.37 -2.13 -9.58
C LEU A 210 -17.40 -3.03 -8.91
N GLU A 211 -18.64 -3.07 -9.41
CA GLU A 211 -19.68 -3.98 -8.91
C GLU A 211 -19.29 -5.45 -9.11
N LYS A 212 -18.77 -5.81 -10.30
CA LYS A 212 -18.27 -7.16 -10.54
C LYS A 212 -17.14 -7.55 -9.60
N PHE A 213 -16.20 -6.64 -9.28
CA PHE A 213 -15.11 -6.93 -8.35
C PHE A 213 -15.58 -7.16 -6.91
N ARG A 214 -16.70 -6.57 -6.48
CA ARG A 214 -17.29 -6.87 -5.14
C ARG A 214 -17.72 -8.33 -5.01
N HIS A 215 -18.09 -8.95 -6.12
CA HIS A 215 -18.59 -10.33 -6.20
C HIS A 215 -17.57 -11.29 -6.86
N TYR A 216 -16.34 -10.84 -7.09
CA TYR A 216 -15.30 -11.64 -7.75
C TYR A 216 -14.39 -12.30 -6.71
N GLY A 217 -14.31 -13.64 -6.76
CA GLY A 217 -13.40 -14.42 -5.93
C GLY A 217 -14.03 -15.73 -5.43
N PRO A 218 -13.21 -16.65 -4.88
CA PRO A 218 -13.66 -18.01 -4.51
C PRO A 218 -14.65 -18.06 -3.33
N HIS A 219 -14.88 -16.93 -2.64
CA HIS A 219 -15.81 -16.80 -1.51
C HIS A 219 -16.98 -15.86 -1.80
N SER A 220 -17.16 -15.41 -3.05
CA SER A 220 -18.31 -14.62 -3.45
C SER A 220 -19.51 -15.57 -3.63
N THR A 221 -20.59 -15.31 -2.89
CA THR A 221 -21.87 -16.01 -3.10
C THR A 221 -22.36 -15.67 -4.51
N PRO A 222 -22.79 -16.67 -5.33
CA PRO A 222 -23.43 -16.37 -6.61
C PRO A 222 -24.68 -15.52 -6.38
N ALA A 223 -24.86 -14.49 -7.21
CA ALA A 223 -26.06 -13.67 -7.22
C ALA A 223 -27.27 -14.47 -7.69
#